data_b8ad1cb4b2ef97417c666c10510bc76e
#
_entry.id   b8ad1cb4b2ef97417c666c10510bc76e
#
_cell.length_a   1.000
_cell.length_b   1.000
_cell.length_c   1.000
_cell.angle_alpha   90.00
_cell.angle_beta   90.00
_cell.angle_gamma   90.00
#
_symmetry.space_group_name_H-M   'P 1'
#
loop_
_entity.id
_entity.type
_entity.pdbx_description
1 polymer ?
#
loop_
_entity_poly.entity_id
_entity_poly.type
_entity_poly.pdbx_seq_one_letter_code
_entity_poly.pdbx_strand_id
1 'polypeptide(L)' 'MHTLAFTYWQDGDAWLGYLGEFPDYWTQGESLDDLKAHLRSLYANLTSGEIPCVRRHAEMEVA' A
#
# COMPACT_ATOMS: atom_id res chain seq x y z
N MET A 1 -20.96 -5.23 3.55
CA MET A 1 -19.95 -4.93 2.54
C MET A 1 -18.91 -4.00 3.13
N HIS A 2 -17.66 -4.35 2.99
CA HIS A 2 -16.58 -3.58 3.58
C HIS A 2 -15.93 -2.69 2.52
N THR A 3 -15.79 -1.42 2.83
CA THR A 3 -15.21 -0.44 1.92
C THR A 3 -13.89 0.05 2.51
N LEU A 4 -12.87 0.10 1.65
CA LEU A 4 -11.56 0.60 2.05
C LEU A 4 -11.27 1.91 1.35
N ALA A 5 -10.84 2.88 2.13
CA ALA A 5 -10.36 4.13 1.57
C ALA A 5 -8.90 3.97 1.15
N PHE A 6 -8.53 4.59 0.05
CA PHE A 6 -7.14 4.57 -0.38
C PHE A 6 -6.80 5.92 -1.02
N THR A 7 -5.53 6.25 -0.95
CA THR A 7 -5.01 7.46 -1.56
C THR A 7 -4.15 7.06 -2.75
N TYR A 8 -4.29 7.77 -3.85
CA TYR A 8 -3.51 7.45 -5.04
C TYR A 8 -3.11 8.72 -5.77
N TRP A 9 -2.05 8.60 -6.57
CA TRP A 9 -1.59 9.68 -7.44
C TRP A 9 -0.91 9.06 -8.64
N GLN A 10 -0.69 9.86 -9.66
CA GLN A 10 -0.04 9.42 -10.88
C GLN A 10 1.32 10.12 -10.98
N ASP A 11 2.34 9.34 -11.29
CA ASP A 11 3.69 9.84 -11.48
C ASP A 11 4.19 9.31 -12.82
N GLY A 12 4.13 10.16 -13.86
CA GLY A 12 4.43 9.70 -15.20
C GLY A 12 3.41 8.67 -15.66
N ASP A 13 3.89 7.51 -16.05
CA ASP A 13 3.04 6.42 -16.49
C ASP A 13 2.65 5.47 -15.35
N ALA A 14 3.17 5.74 -14.16
CA ALA A 14 2.89 4.88 -13.02
C ALA A 14 1.79 5.45 -12.14
N TRP A 15 0.97 4.58 -11.60
CA TRP A 15 -0.02 4.92 -10.60
C TRP A 15 0.46 4.39 -9.27
N LEU A 16 0.45 5.25 -8.25
CA LEU A 16 0.92 4.89 -6.93
C LEU A 16 -0.18 5.12 -5.93
N GLY A 17 -0.11 4.39 -4.84
CA GLY A 17 -1.13 4.56 -3.82
C GLY A 17 -0.86 3.74 -2.58
N TYR A 18 -1.65 4.02 -1.56
CA TYR A 18 -1.60 3.28 -0.31
C TYR A 18 -3.00 3.24 0.30
N LEU A 19 -3.21 2.24 1.14
CA LEU A 19 -4.46 2.10 1.88
C LEU A 19 -4.45 3.09 3.04
N GLY A 20 -5.60 3.70 3.31
CA GLY A 20 -5.71 4.65 4.39
C GLY A 20 -5.41 4.06 5.76
N GLU A 21 -5.69 2.76 5.95
CA GLU A 21 -5.42 2.06 7.19
C GLU A 21 -3.96 1.66 7.33
N PHE A 22 -3.22 1.62 6.23
CA PHE A 22 -1.82 1.17 6.23
C PHE A 22 -0.97 2.13 5.39
N PRO A 23 -0.80 3.37 5.83
CA PRO A 23 -0.11 4.38 5.02
C PRO A 23 1.38 4.11 4.79
N ASP A 24 1.97 3.22 5.58
CA ASP A 24 3.38 2.87 5.40
C ASP A 24 3.60 1.85 4.29
N TYR A 25 2.52 1.28 3.76
CA TYR A 25 2.58 0.24 2.74
C TYR A 25 1.96 0.75 1.45
N TRP A 26 2.79 1.27 0.58
CA TRP A 26 2.33 1.76 -0.70
C TRP A 26 2.78 0.82 -1.83
N THR A 27 2.07 0.89 -2.94
CA THR A 27 2.38 0.07 -4.09
C THR A 27 2.15 0.87 -5.36
N GLN A 28 2.47 0.28 -6.50
CA GLN A 28 2.27 0.94 -7.78
C GLN A 28 1.65 -0.02 -8.78
N GLY A 29 1.05 0.55 -9.81
CA GLY A 29 0.45 -0.20 -10.89
C GLY A 29 0.57 0.55 -12.20
N GLU A 30 0.26 -0.13 -13.28
CA GLU A 30 0.33 0.46 -14.62
C GLU A 30 -0.95 1.23 -14.98
N SER A 31 -2.01 0.99 -14.24
CA SER A 31 -3.29 1.67 -14.39
C SER A 31 -3.95 1.75 -13.04
N LEU A 32 -5.03 2.53 -12.95
CA LEU A 32 -5.78 2.62 -11.71
C LEU A 32 -6.36 1.27 -11.31
N ASP A 33 -6.87 0.51 -12.27
CA ASP A 33 -7.42 -0.82 -12.00
C ASP A 33 -6.34 -1.78 -11.52
N ASP A 34 -5.14 -1.69 -12.09
CA ASP A 34 -4.01 -2.49 -11.68
C ASP A 34 -3.58 -2.12 -10.27
N LEU A 35 -3.54 -0.83 -9.98
CA LEU A 35 -3.24 -0.34 -8.64
C LEU A 35 -4.23 -0.87 -7.61
N LYS A 36 -5.52 -0.83 -7.93
CA LYS A 36 -6.55 -1.34 -7.03
C LYS A 36 -6.39 -2.82 -6.76
N ALA A 37 -6.01 -3.59 -7.78
CA ALA A 37 -5.78 -5.01 -7.61
C ALA A 37 -4.61 -5.26 -6.66
N HIS A 38 -3.54 -4.50 -6.82
CA HIS A 38 -2.38 -4.60 -5.94
C HIS A 38 -2.72 -4.20 -4.51
N LEU A 39 -3.53 -3.15 -4.34
CA LEU A 39 -3.95 -2.71 -3.02
C LEU A 39 -4.82 -3.75 -2.32
N ARG A 40 -5.69 -4.43 -3.07
CA ARG A 40 -6.51 -5.50 -2.51
C ARG A 40 -5.66 -6.67 -2.05
N SER A 41 -4.67 -7.04 -2.85
CA SER A 41 -3.74 -8.11 -2.47
C SER A 41 -2.95 -7.72 -1.23
N LEU A 42 -2.50 -6.48 -1.19
CA LEU A 42 -1.77 -5.96 -0.04
C LEU A 42 -2.62 -6.00 1.23
N TYR A 43 -3.86 -5.59 1.12
CA TYR A 43 -4.78 -5.62 2.25
C TYR A 43 -4.98 -7.04 2.77
N ALA A 44 -5.18 -7.99 1.86
CA ALA A 44 -5.35 -9.38 2.23
C ALA A 44 -4.13 -9.91 2.98
N ASN A 45 -2.94 -9.58 2.49
CA ASN A 45 -1.71 -10.01 3.13
C ASN A 45 -1.51 -9.37 4.51
N LEU A 46 -1.81 -8.08 4.62
CA LEU A 46 -1.64 -7.36 5.87
C LEU A 46 -2.63 -7.82 6.96
N THR A 47 -3.84 -8.16 6.55
CA THR A 47 -4.86 -8.58 7.51
C THR A 47 -4.81 -10.07 7.83
N SER A 48 -4.22 -10.87 6.95
CA SER A 48 -4.10 -12.31 7.19
C SER A 48 -2.96 -12.67 8.13
N GLY A 49 -2.01 -11.75 8.32
CA GLY A 49 -0.84 -12.00 9.14
C GLY A 49 0.17 -12.91 8.49
N GLU A 50 0.08 -13.14 7.19
CA GLU A 50 0.96 -14.05 6.47
C GLU A 50 2.26 -13.42 6.00
N ILE A 51 2.43 -12.11 6.20
CA ILE A 51 3.65 -11.43 5.82
C ILE A 51 4.76 -11.86 6.77
N PRO A 52 5.78 -12.57 6.27
CA PRO A 52 6.83 -13.10 7.14
C PRO A 52 7.72 -12.03 7.73
N CYS A 53 7.82 -10.89 7.06
CA CYS A 53 8.64 -9.78 7.55
C CYS A 53 7.73 -8.63 7.92
N VAL A 54 7.49 -8.48 9.20
CA VAL A 54 6.74 -7.33 9.67
C VAL A 54 7.65 -6.12 9.59
N ARG A 55 7.16 -5.10 8.93
CA ARG A 55 7.90 -3.86 8.85
C ARG A 55 8.04 -3.27 10.24
N ARG A 56 9.25 -2.91 10.58
CA ARG A 56 9.51 -2.26 11.85
C ARG A 56 9.73 -0.78 11.63
N HIS A 57 9.07 -0.01 12.44
CA HIS A 57 9.22 1.42 12.41
C HIS A 57 10.35 1.80 13.35
N ALA A 58 11.32 2.52 12.82
CA ALA A 58 12.45 2.96 13.61
C ALA A 58 12.84 4.36 13.20
N GLU A 59 13.39 5.09 14.13
CA GLU A 59 13.88 6.43 13.87
C GLU A 59 15.39 6.43 13.80
N MET A 60 15.92 7.23 12.88
CA MET A 60 17.35 7.39 12.71
C MET A 60 17.70 8.86 12.87
N GLU A 61 18.70 9.13 13.67
CA GLU A 61 19.22 10.48 13.79
C GLU A 61 20.11 10.80 12.60
N VAL A 62 19.84 11.94 12.00
CA VAL A 62 20.70 12.45 10.93
C VAL A 62 21.23 13.80 11.37
N ALA A 63 22.51 13.93 11.34
CA ALA A 63 23.16 15.18 11.75
C ALA A 63 23.27 16.16 10.58
#